data_866c0f0a6ccd3f1d966a807131b69960
#
_entry.id   866c0f0a6ccd3f1d966a807131b69960
#
_cell.length_a   1.000
_cell.length_b   1.000
_cell.length_c   1.000
_cell.angle_alpha   90.00
_cell.angle_beta   90.00
_cell.angle_gamma   90.00
#
_symmetry.space_group_name_H-M   'P 1'
#
loop_
_entity.id
_entity.type
_entity.pdbx_description
1 polymer ?
#
loop_
_entity_poly.entity_id
_entity_poly.type
_entity_poly.pdbx_seq_one_letter_code
_entity_poly.pdbx_strand_id
1 'polypeptide(L)'
;LYSYVEHDCIIGDYVTFAPGVKCNGNIHIEDHVYIGTGAVIKQGTPEKPLVIGKGAIVGMGAVVTKSVAAGTTVVGNPARILEKK
;
A
#
# COMPACT_ATOMS: atom_id res chain seq x y z
N LEU A 1 6.20 -15.20 -1.40
CA LEU A 1 6.06 -16.00 -0.20
C LEU A 1 6.21 -15.21 1.07
N TYR A 2 7.05 -14.19 1.06
CA TYR A 2 7.24 -13.37 2.23
C TYR A 2 6.60 -12.02 2.02
N SER A 3 5.76 -11.66 2.97
CA SER A 3 5.29 -10.30 3.10
C SER A 3 5.82 -9.78 4.43
N TYR A 4 6.25 -8.54 4.41
CA TYR A 4 6.90 -7.94 5.55
C TYR A 4 6.08 -6.73 5.99
N VAL A 5 5.61 -6.75 7.21
CA VAL A 5 4.81 -5.67 7.78
C VAL A 5 5.45 -5.26 9.09
N GLU A 6 5.91 -4.03 9.17
CA GLU A 6 6.48 -3.48 10.41
C GLU A 6 5.40 -3.28 11.45
N HIS A 7 5.80 -3.21 12.71
CA HIS A 7 4.86 -2.82 13.76
C HIS A 7 4.47 -1.34 13.57
N ASP A 8 3.45 -0.92 14.29
CA ASP A 8 2.81 0.40 14.13
C ASP A 8 2.08 0.55 12.80
N CYS A 9 1.78 -0.56 12.13
CA CYS A 9 0.90 -0.56 10.98
C CYS A 9 -0.50 -0.98 11.42
N ILE A 10 -1.51 -0.36 10.83
CA ILE A 10 -2.90 -0.72 11.06
C ILE A 10 -3.43 -1.28 9.75
N ILE A 11 -3.86 -2.53 9.78
CA ILE A 11 -4.32 -3.26 8.60
C ILE A 11 -5.82 -3.51 8.76
N GLY A 12 -6.60 -3.05 7.80
CA GLY A 12 -8.04 -3.26 7.80
C GLY A 12 -8.45 -4.69 7.43
N ASP A 13 -9.73 -4.88 7.22
CA ASP A 13 -10.31 -6.18 6.90
C ASP A 13 -10.19 -6.48 5.40
N TYR A 14 -10.02 -7.76 5.08
CA TYR A 14 -9.99 -8.24 3.70
C TYR A 14 -8.89 -7.60 2.86
N VAL A 15 -7.77 -7.25 3.50
CA VAL A 15 -6.60 -6.75 2.80
C VAL A 15 -5.81 -7.93 2.26
N THR A 16 -5.39 -7.83 1.00
CA THR A 16 -4.61 -8.88 0.36
C THR A 16 -3.19 -8.40 0.13
N PHE A 17 -2.22 -9.13 0.67
CA PHE A 17 -0.81 -8.92 0.40
C PHE A 17 -0.32 -10.03 -0.52
N ALA A 18 0.10 -9.68 -1.72
CA ALA A 18 0.76 -10.65 -2.59
C ALA A 18 2.17 -10.92 -2.07
N PRO A 19 2.84 -11.99 -2.56
CA PRO A 19 4.17 -12.33 -2.08
C PRO A 19 5.19 -11.20 -2.24
N GLY A 20 6.09 -11.08 -1.26
CA GLY A 20 7.20 -10.14 -1.35
C GLY A 20 6.87 -8.70 -1.07
N VAL A 21 5.67 -8.39 -0.58
CA VAL A 21 5.31 -7.03 -0.22
C VAL A 21 6.10 -6.58 1.00
N LYS A 22 6.61 -5.35 0.96
CA LYS A 22 7.27 -4.73 2.10
C LYS A 22 6.45 -3.54 2.55
N CYS A 23 5.86 -3.65 3.73
CA CYS A 23 5.07 -2.59 4.34
C CYS A 23 5.85 -2.06 5.54
N ASN A 24 6.40 -0.88 5.41
CA ASN A 24 7.23 -0.29 6.45
C ASN A 24 6.35 0.35 7.55
N GLY A 25 6.96 0.99 8.53
CA GLY A 25 6.22 1.42 9.72
C GLY A 25 5.28 2.59 9.52
N ASN A 26 4.30 2.72 10.41
CA ASN A 26 3.34 3.84 10.44
C ASN A 26 2.54 3.96 9.15
N ILE A 27 1.97 2.84 8.72
CA ILE A 27 1.12 2.78 7.53
C ILE A 27 -0.25 2.28 7.96
N HIS A 28 -1.29 2.96 7.49
CA HIS A 28 -2.68 2.52 7.69
C HIS A 28 -3.22 2.03 6.37
N ILE A 29 -3.54 0.73 6.30
CA ILE A 29 -4.12 0.13 5.10
C ILE A 29 -5.59 -0.14 5.40
N GLU A 30 -6.47 0.51 4.67
CA GLU A 30 -7.90 0.40 4.90
C GLU A 30 -8.46 -0.86 4.26
N ASP A 31 -9.76 -1.10 4.45
CA ASP A 31 -10.39 -2.35 4.06
C ASP A 31 -10.32 -2.60 2.56
N HIS A 32 -10.26 -3.87 2.17
CA HIS A 32 -10.35 -4.33 0.79
C HIS A 32 -9.23 -3.82 -0.12
N VAL A 33 -8.09 -3.45 0.44
CA VAL A 33 -6.93 -3.04 -0.35
C VAL A 33 -6.21 -4.27 -0.89
N TYR A 34 -5.75 -4.18 -2.13
CA TYR A 34 -4.90 -5.21 -2.73
C TYR A 34 -3.51 -4.65 -2.97
N ILE A 35 -2.49 -5.33 -2.46
CA ILE A 35 -1.10 -4.94 -2.63
C ILE A 35 -0.41 -5.99 -3.49
N GLY A 36 0.05 -5.58 -4.66
CA GLY A 36 0.64 -6.50 -5.64
C GLY A 36 2.03 -6.99 -5.26
N THR A 37 2.46 -8.05 -5.93
CA THR A 37 3.72 -8.74 -5.67
C THR A 37 4.90 -7.78 -5.69
N GLY A 38 5.73 -7.86 -4.65
CA GLY A 38 6.96 -7.09 -4.59
C GLY A 38 6.79 -5.60 -4.37
N ALA A 39 5.58 -5.12 -4.13
CA ALA A 39 5.38 -3.70 -3.87
C ALA A 39 6.05 -3.29 -2.57
N VAL A 40 6.54 -2.06 -2.53
CA VAL A 40 7.18 -1.49 -1.36
C VAL A 40 6.39 -0.25 -0.95
N ILE A 41 5.97 -0.21 0.31
CA ILE A 41 5.25 0.95 0.84
C ILE A 41 6.18 1.64 1.83
N LYS A 42 6.54 2.86 1.52
CA LYS A 42 7.45 3.63 2.36
C LYS A 42 6.78 4.02 3.66
N GLN A 43 7.58 4.12 4.71
CA GLN A 43 7.05 4.42 6.04
C GLN A 43 6.48 5.82 6.12
N GLY A 44 5.41 5.95 6.91
CA GLY A 44 4.93 7.23 7.38
C GLY A 44 5.63 7.63 8.67
N THR A 45 5.04 8.56 9.38
CA THR A 45 5.50 8.95 10.72
C THR A 45 4.33 8.80 11.69
N PRO A 46 4.60 8.75 13.01
CA PRO A 46 3.49 8.69 13.96
C PRO A 46 2.52 9.86 13.85
N GLU A 47 3.04 11.05 13.51
CA GLU A 47 2.22 12.23 13.35
C GLU A 47 1.49 12.24 12.02
N LYS A 48 2.05 11.61 11.00
CA LYS A 48 1.48 11.62 9.66
C LYS A 48 1.65 10.24 9.03
N PRO A 49 0.80 9.28 9.40
CA PRO A 49 0.88 7.95 8.79
C PRO A 49 0.61 8.01 7.29
N LEU A 50 1.22 7.09 6.57
CA LEU A 50 0.89 6.91 5.15
C LEU A 50 -0.37 6.05 5.08
N VAL A 51 -1.38 6.49 4.34
CA VAL A 51 -2.67 5.81 4.27
C VAL A 51 -2.91 5.25 2.87
N ILE A 52 -3.23 3.97 2.81
CA ILE A 52 -3.72 3.34 1.57
C ILE A 52 -5.23 3.23 1.72
N GLY A 53 -5.95 4.00 0.91
CA GLY A 53 -7.40 4.14 1.05
C GLY A 53 -8.18 2.89 0.68
N LYS A 54 -9.38 2.78 1.22
CA LYS A 54 -10.25 1.62 1.05
C LYS A 54 -10.42 1.25 -0.42
N GLY A 55 -10.24 -0.04 -0.72
CA GLY A 55 -10.44 -0.56 -2.06
C GLY A 55 -9.35 -0.18 -3.06
N ALA A 56 -8.28 0.47 -2.62
CA ALA A 56 -7.19 0.83 -3.53
C ALA A 56 -6.43 -0.41 -3.99
N ILE A 57 -5.81 -0.31 -5.15
CA ILE A 57 -4.99 -1.37 -5.71
C ILE A 57 -3.59 -0.82 -5.92
N VAL A 58 -2.62 -1.48 -5.31
CA VAL A 58 -1.20 -1.16 -5.51
C VAL A 58 -0.63 -2.19 -6.46
N GLY A 59 -0.18 -1.74 -7.61
CA GLY A 59 0.30 -2.64 -8.66
C GLY A 59 1.60 -3.35 -8.29
N MET A 60 1.87 -4.43 -9.00
CA MET A 60 3.05 -5.26 -8.81
C MET A 60 4.31 -4.40 -8.92
N GLY A 61 5.22 -4.55 -7.97
CA GLY A 61 6.50 -3.83 -7.98
C GLY A 61 6.42 -2.32 -7.74
N ALA A 62 5.24 -1.79 -7.44
CA ALA A 62 5.10 -0.35 -7.22
C ALA A 62 5.83 0.07 -5.93
N VAL A 63 6.35 1.30 -5.94
CA VAL A 63 6.97 1.90 -4.76
C VAL A 63 6.11 3.07 -4.34
N VAL A 64 5.34 2.87 -3.27
CA VAL A 64 4.39 3.86 -2.78
C VAL A 64 5.11 4.80 -1.84
N THR A 65 5.14 6.08 -2.18
CA THR A 65 5.83 7.10 -1.41
C THR A 65 4.88 8.12 -0.79
N LYS A 66 3.60 8.09 -1.16
CA LYS A 66 2.58 9.00 -0.66
C LYS A 66 1.29 8.24 -0.43
N SER A 67 0.42 8.80 0.38
CA SER A 67 -0.89 8.19 0.62
C SER A 67 -1.66 7.99 -0.70
N VAL A 68 -2.46 6.94 -0.72
CA VAL A 68 -3.22 6.53 -1.91
C VAL A 68 -4.69 6.73 -1.62
N ALA A 69 -5.38 7.43 -2.51
CA ALA A 69 -6.80 7.71 -2.34
C ALA A 69 -7.62 6.42 -2.49
N ALA A 70 -8.75 6.36 -1.79
CA ALA A 70 -9.64 5.21 -1.86
C ALA A 70 -10.10 4.95 -3.29
N GLY A 71 -10.16 3.67 -3.66
CA GLY A 71 -10.67 3.24 -4.96
C GLY A 71 -9.76 3.51 -6.13
N THR A 72 -8.52 3.97 -5.90
CA THR A 72 -7.59 4.23 -7.00
C THR A 72 -6.63 3.07 -7.19
N THR A 73 -6.07 2.98 -8.39
CA THR A 73 -5.01 2.03 -8.70
C THR A 73 -3.73 2.83 -8.93
N VAL A 74 -2.65 2.43 -8.25
CA VAL A 74 -1.36 3.08 -8.42
C VAL A 74 -0.33 2.07 -8.90
N VAL A 75 0.59 2.52 -9.75
CA VAL A 75 1.61 1.67 -10.36
C VAL A 75 2.92 2.44 -10.47
N GLY A 76 4.00 1.72 -10.55
CA GLY A 76 5.30 2.28 -10.88
C GLY A 76 6.14 2.74 -9.70
N ASN A 77 7.27 3.35 -10.00
CA ASN A 77 8.24 3.84 -9.03
C ASN A 77 8.69 5.24 -9.44
N PRO A 78 8.27 6.31 -8.75
CA PRO A 78 7.30 6.29 -7.65
C PRO A 78 5.90 5.93 -8.15
N ALA A 79 5.09 5.37 -7.27
CA ALA A 79 3.75 4.95 -7.65
C ALA A 79 2.88 6.15 -8.02
N ARG A 80 2.16 6.00 -9.12
CA ARG A 80 1.28 7.05 -9.64
C ARG A 80 -0.05 6.44 -9.99
N ILE A 81 -1.09 7.27 -9.97
CA ILE A 81 -2.44 6.81 -10.30
C ILE A 81 -2.47 6.36 -11.76
N LEU A 82 -2.98 5.13 -11.94
CA LEU A 82 -3.21 4.60 -13.28
C LEU A 82 -4.57 5.10 -13.74
N GLU A 83 -4.57 5.98 -14.73
CA GLU A 83 -5.81 6.52 -15.27
C GLU A 83 -6.35 5.62 -16.36
N LYS A 84 -7.65 5.39 -16.30
CA LYS A 84 -8.36 4.66 -17.35
C LYS A 84 -8.99 5.65 -18.30
N LYS A 85 -8.85 5.36 -19.56
CA LYS A 85 -9.50 6.14 -20.59
C LYS A 85 -10.63 5.38 -21.22
#